data_1ba2a092b3a7f55a01959305d7007607
#
_entry.id   1ba2a092b3a7f55a01959305d7007607
#
_cell.length_a   1.000
_cell.length_b   1.000
_cell.length_c   1.000
_cell.angle_alpha   90.00
_cell.angle_beta   90.00
_cell.angle_gamma   90.00
#
_symmetry.space_group_name_H-M   'P 1'
#
loop_
_entity.id
_entity.type
_entity.pdbx_description
1 polymer ?
#
loop_
_entity_poly.entity_id
_entity_poly.type
_entity_poly.pdbx_seq_one_letter_code
_entity_poly.pdbx_strand_id
1 'polypeptide(L)'
;IIPKGETVQGLDIGIGANCIYPILGNAVYGWSFVGTDIDEKAIQNCKKIIEKNPKLIDAISLQLQTEPRFIFKNIMESEDKFAFTICNPPFHNSKEEATKVALRKVNNLSTNKTTTPTLNFGGQNAELWCPGGELGFITQMIYESAKYPMHCLWYTTLVSKQEHLNSLYKNLNKVNAANISTIDMKKRKK
;
A
#
# COMPACT_ATOMS: atom_id res chain seq x y z
N ILE A 1 -5.44 -15.26 -17.99
CA ILE A 1 -4.29 -15.99 -17.38
C ILE A 1 -3.44 -14.95 -16.67
N ILE A 2 -3.16 -15.18 -15.38
CA ILE A 2 -2.26 -14.30 -14.60
C ILE A 2 -0.82 -14.71 -14.96
N PRO A 3 0.04 -13.78 -15.43
CA PRO A 3 1.43 -14.08 -15.73
C PRO A 3 2.18 -14.52 -14.45
N LYS A 4 3.15 -15.40 -14.60
CA LYS A 4 3.97 -15.93 -13.50
C LYS A 4 5.44 -15.71 -13.77
N GLY A 5 6.25 -15.73 -12.70
CA GLY A 5 7.70 -15.66 -12.76
C GLY A 5 8.26 -14.33 -12.31
N GLU A 6 9.54 -14.32 -12.06
CA GLU A 6 10.33 -13.19 -11.51
C GLU A 6 10.41 -11.95 -12.42
N THR A 7 10.17 -12.14 -13.73
CA THR A 7 10.12 -11.03 -14.69
C THR A 7 8.90 -10.13 -14.50
N VAL A 8 7.89 -10.58 -13.75
CA VAL A 8 6.75 -9.76 -13.37
C VAL A 8 7.10 -9.02 -12.09
N GLN A 9 7.44 -7.76 -12.20
CA GLN A 9 7.81 -6.91 -11.06
C GLN A 9 6.66 -6.01 -10.63
N GLY A 10 6.31 -6.08 -9.34
CA GLY A 10 5.34 -5.19 -8.69
C GLY A 10 6.03 -4.13 -7.84
N LEU A 11 5.35 -2.98 -7.66
CA LEU A 11 5.74 -1.95 -6.70
C LEU A 11 4.71 -1.90 -5.57
N ASP A 12 5.11 -2.27 -4.35
CA ASP A 12 4.27 -2.21 -3.15
C ASP A 12 4.48 -0.89 -2.41
N ILE A 13 3.42 -0.07 -2.38
CA ILE A 13 3.43 1.28 -1.80
C ILE A 13 2.87 1.21 -0.40
N GLY A 14 3.68 1.56 0.60
CA GLY A 14 3.35 1.36 2.00
C GLY A 14 3.38 -0.12 2.36
N ILE A 15 4.56 -0.75 2.17
CA ILE A 15 4.75 -2.20 2.37
C ILE A 15 4.40 -2.66 3.79
N GLY A 16 4.44 -1.73 4.76
CA GLY A 16 4.19 -2.00 6.17
C GLY A 16 5.22 -2.94 6.80
N ALA A 17 5.06 -3.20 8.09
CA ALA A 17 6.04 -3.99 8.86
C ALA A 17 6.07 -5.49 8.51
N ASN A 18 5.08 -6.00 7.78
CA ASN A 18 4.87 -7.44 7.54
C ASN A 18 5.17 -7.89 6.12
N CYS A 19 5.40 -6.97 5.17
CA CYS A 19 5.75 -7.29 3.78
C CYS A 19 4.76 -8.28 3.12
N ILE A 20 3.46 -8.18 3.46
CA ILE A 20 2.49 -9.26 3.18
C ILE A 20 2.21 -9.46 1.69
N TYR A 21 2.04 -8.36 0.92
CA TYR A 21 1.74 -8.47 -0.50
C TYR A 21 2.90 -9.05 -1.32
N PRO A 22 4.15 -8.60 -1.13
CA PRO A 22 5.31 -9.20 -1.78
C PRO A 22 5.49 -10.68 -1.44
N ILE A 23 5.32 -11.06 -0.15
CA ILE A 23 5.41 -12.47 0.26
C ILE A 23 4.37 -13.32 -0.45
N LEU A 24 3.11 -12.89 -0.48
CA LEU A 24 2.03 -13.62 -1.14
C LEU A 24 2.21 -13.67 -2.66
N GLY A 25 2.58 -12.55 -3.27
CA GLY A 25 2.81 -12.47 -4.72
C GLY A 25 3.95 -13.36 -5.17
N ASN A 26 5.05 -13.38 -4.43
CA ASN A 26 6.16 -14.28 -4.70
C ASN A 26 5.79 -15.75 -4.48
N ALA A 27 5.17 -16.09 -3.35
CA ALA A 27 4.82 -17.46 -3.02
C ALA A 27 3.81 -18.12 -4.01
N VAL A 28 2.85 -17.32 -4.52
CA VAL A 28 1.76 -17.84 -5.39
C VAL A 28 2.11 -17.76 -6.87
N TYR A 29 2.79 -16.68 -7.28
CA TYR A 29 3.01 -16.37 -8.70
C TYR A 29 4.50 -16.31 -9.09
N GLY A 30 5.43 -16.32 -8.14
CA GLY A 30 6.85 -16.14 -8.39
C GLY A 30 7.23 -14.72 -8.78
N TRP A 31 6.41 -13.72 -8.48
CA TRP A 31 6.68 -12.32 -8.80
C TRP A 31 7.81 -11.75 -7.95
N SER A 32 8.52 -10.78 -8.51
CA SER A 32 9.46 -9.93 -7.77
C SER A 32 8.79 -8.61 -7.36
N PHE A 33 9.36 -7.93 -6.34
CA PHE A 33 8.80 -6.69 -5.83
C PHE A 33 9.87 -5.68 -5.44
N VAL A 34 9.53 -4.42 -5.65
CA VAL A 34 10.11 -3.30 -4.91
C VAL A 34 9.08 -2.88 -3.86
N GLY A 35 9.43 -2.94 -2.58
CA GLY A 35 8.56 -2.52 -1.49
C GLY A 35 9.02 -1.19 -0.91
N THR A 36 8.10 -0.23 -0.78
CA THR A 36 8.40 1.11 -0.29
C THR A 36 7.62 1.47 0.94
N ASP A 37 8.22 2.25 1.83
CA ASP A 37 7.54 2.82 2.98
C ASP A 37 8.18 4.15 3.39
N ILE A 38 7.44 5.00 4.09
CA ILE A 38 7.94 6.21 4.74
C ILE A 38 8.47 5.93 6.16
N ASP A 39 8.10 4.79 6.73
CA ASP A 39 8.53 4.37 8.07
C ASP A 39 9.78 3.48 7.98
N GLU A 40 10.91 4.01 8.40
CA GLU A 40 12.17 3.28 8.45
C GLU A 40 12.08 1.99 9.29
N LYS A 41 11.25 1.96 10.35
CA LYS A 41 11.06 0.76 11.16
C LYS A 41 10.32 -0.34 10.42
N ALA A 42 9.32 0.04 9.58
CA ALA A 42 8.66 -0.91 8.70
C ALA A 42 9.66 -1.54 7.73
N ILE A 43 10.49 -0.72 7.07
CA ILE A 43 11.57 -1.19 6.18
C ILE A 43 12.55 -2.13 6.92
N GLN A 44 12.99 -1.77 8.12
CA GLN A 44 13.91 -2.62 8.91
C GLN A 44 13.27 -3.95 9.32
N ASN A 45 11.97 -3.97 9.64
CA ASN A 45 11.26 -5.21 9.96
C ASN A 45 11.10 -6.09 8.72
N CYS A 46 10.73 -5.52 7.58
CA CYS A 46 10.69 -6.25 6.31
C CYS A 46 12.04 -6.85 5.96
N LYS A 47 13.14 -6.09 6.12
CA LYS A 47 14.50 -6.58 5.90
C LYS A 47 14.79 -7.84 6.74
N LYS A 48 14.45 -7.84 8.03
CA LYS A 48 14.61 -9.00 8.91
C LYS A 48 13.78 -10.22 8.46
N ILE A 49 12.57 -9.98 7.92
CA ILE A 49 11.73 -11.04 7.38
C ILE A 49 12.38 -11.65 6.13
N ILE A 50 12.84 -10.81 5.20
CA ILE A 50 13.48 -11.22 3.96
C ILE A 50 14.75 -12.01 4.25
N GLU A 51 15.63 -11.51 5.11
CA GLU A 51 16.89 -12.16 5.50
C GLU A 51 16.70 -13.57 6.11
N LYS A 52 15.58 -13.79 6.81
CA LYS A 52 15.21 -15.10 7.37
C LYS A 52 14.56 -16.06 6.37
N ASN A 53 14.28 -15.60 5.16
CA ASN A 53 13.59 -16.37 4.12
C ASN A 53 14.39 -16.33 2.80
N PRO A 54 15.31 -17.27 2.57
CA PRO A 54 16.23 -17.25 1.43
C PRO A 54 15.56 -17.04 0.07
N LYS A 55 14.34 -17.56 -0.10
CA LYS A 55 13.56 -17.39 -1.35
C LYS A 55 13.14 -15.96 -1.64
N LEU A 56 13.16 -15.09 -0.63
CA LEU A 56 12.73 -13.69 -0.75
C LEU A 56 13.89 -12.74 -1.01
N ILE A 57 15.15 -13.16 -0.77
CA ILE A 57 16.33 -12.29 -0.82
C ILE A 57 16.48 -11.65 -2.20
N ASP A 58 16.35 -12.44 -3.27
CA ASP A 58 16.49 -11.95 -4.64
C ASP A 58 15.15 -11.48 -5.24
N ALA A 59 14.03 -11.79 -4.56
CA ALA A 59 12.70 -11.50 -5.07
C ALA A 59 12.14 -10.16 -4.57
N ILE A 60 12.62 -9.64 -3.43
CA ILE A 60 12.07 -8.42 -2.81
C ILE A 60 13.19 -7.47 -2.45
N SER A 61 13.19 -6.30 -3.08
CA SER A 61 14.03 -5.17 -2.69
C SER A 61 13.21 -4.15 -1.90
N LEU A 62 13.90 -3.40 -1.03
CA LEU A 62 13.26 -2.42 -0.14
C LEU A 62 13.83 -1.03 -0.38
N GLN A 63 12.96 -0.02 -0.40
CA GLN A 63 13.34 1.36 -0.59
C GLN A 63 12.59 2.28 0.37
N LEU A 64 13.31 3.13 1.10
CA LEU A 64 12.71 4.13 1.98
C LEU A 64 12.29 5.36 1.18
N GLN A 65 11.02 5.75 1.26
CA GLN A 65 10.57 7.05 0.75
C GLN A 65 10.91 8.14 1.76
N THR A 66 11.96 8.88 1.49
CA THR A 66 12.49 9.90 2.42
C THR A 66 11.70 11.20 2.41
N GLU A 67 10.86 11.42 1.40
CA GLU A 67 9.99 12.59 1.27
C GLU A 67 8.50 12.18 1.33
N PRO A 68 7.86 12.14 2.51
CA PRO A 68 6.47 11.63 2.67
C PRO A 68 5.39 12.31 1.82
N ARG A 69 5.70 13.51 1.28
CA ARG A 69 4.81 14.22 0.34
C ARG A 69 4.79 13.61 -1.07
N PHE A 70 5.63 12.62 -1.36
CA PHE A 70 5.67 11.94 -2.66
C PHE A 70 5.40 10.44 -2.50
N ILE A 71 4.85 9.85 -3.55
CA ILE A 71 4.58 8.42 -3.62
C ILE A 71 5.57 7.75 -4.57
N PHE A 72 5.74 8.30 -5.78
CA PHE A 72 6.59 7.72 -6.82
C PHE A 72 7.90 8.47 -7.03
N LYS A 73 7.93 9.77 -6.76
CA LYS A 73 9.14 10.56 -6.88
C LYS A 73 10.22 10.04 -5.93
N ASN A 74 11.45 9.92 -6.40
CA ASN A 74 12.61 9.33 -5.70
C ASN A 74 12.49 7.80 -5.49
N ILE A 75 11.42 7.17 -5.99
CA ILE A 75 11.21 5.72 -5.96
C ILE A 75 11.33 5.15 -7.37
N MET A 76 10.60 5.73 -8.34
CA MET A 76 10.67 5.30 -9.73
C MET A 76 11.81 6.03 -10.46
N GLU A 77 12.76 5.28 -10.96
CA GLU A 77 13.86 5.78 -11.80
C GLU A 77 13.52 5.66 -13.28
N SER A 78 14.29 6.32 -14.16
CA SER A 78 13.99 6.42 -15.60
C SER A 78 13.85 5.06 -16.29
N GLU A 79 14.59 4.06 -15.84
CA GLU A 79 14.66 2.74 -16.46
C GLU A 79 13.67 1.73 -15.84
N ASP A 80 13.01 2.09 -14.74
CA ASP A 80 12.10 1.20 -14.06
C ASP A 80 10.87 0.84 -14.91
N LYS A 81 10.49 -0.44 -14.88
CA LYS A 81 9.32 -0.98 -15.56
C LYS A 81 8.57 -1.94 -14.65
N PHE A 82 7.54 -1.43 -14.00
CA PHE A 82 6.67 -2.25 -13.14
C PHE A 82 5.48 -2.78 -13.95
N ALA A 83 5.10 -4.02 -13.70
CA ALA A 83 3.86 -4.58 -14.25
C ALA A 83 2.63 -3.95 -13.56
N PHE A 84 2.74 -3.71 -12.25
CA PHE A 84 1.67 -3.09 -11.46
C PHE A 84 2.22 -2.43 -10.20
N THR A 85 1.46 -1.47 -9.68
CA THR A 85 1.58 -1.06 -8.28
C THR A 85 0.55 -1.80 -7.44
N ILE A 86 0.82 -1.99 -6.14
CA ILE A 86 -0.17 -2.38 -5.15
C ILE A 86 -0.08 -1.43 -3.97
N CYS A 87 -1.22 -1.05 -3.42
CA CYS A 87 -1.28 -0.12 -2.29
C CYS A 87 -2.48 -0.43 -1.41
N ASN A 88 -2.24 -0.49 -0.11
CA ASN A 88 -3.27 -0.43 0.90
C ASN A 88 -3.16 0.94 1.59
N PRO A 89 -3.90 1.97 1.12
CA PRO A 89 -3.68 3.33 1.56
C PRO A 89 -4.06 3.54 3.03
N PRO A 90 -3.52 4.58 3.69
CA PRO A 90 -3.94 4.94 5.04
C PRO A 90 -5.41 5.37 5.05
N PHE A 91 -6.21 4.84 6.00
CA PHE A 91 -7.67 4.98 6.00
C PHE A 91 -8.17 6.25 6.71
N HIS A 92 -7.39 6.79 7.66
CA HIS A 92 -7.83 7.86 8.56
C HIS A 92 -7.25 9.21 8.19
N ASN A 93 -8.03 10.28 8.45
CA ASN A 93 -7.62 11.65 8.18
C ASN A 93 -6.67 12.22 9.25
N SER A 94 -6.65 11.63 10.44
CA SER A 94 -5.80 12.06 11.54
C SER A 94 -5.42 10.91 12.47
N LYS A 95 -4.37 11.14 13.26
CA LYS A 95 -3.91 10.22 14.30
C LYS A 95 -4.98 9.98 15.37
N GLU A 96 -5.72 11.03 15.73
CA GLU A 96 -6.80 10.98 16.71
C GLU A 96 -7.94 10.08 16.25
N GLU A 97 -8.31 10.17 14.96
CA GLU A 97 -9.33 9.30 14.37
C GLU A 97 -8.87 7.84 14.37
N ALA A 98 -7.64 7.57 13.91
CA ALA A 98 -7.05 6.24 13.92
C ALA A 98 -7.03 5.63 15.33
N THR A 99 -6.62 6.42 16.33
CA THR A 99 -6.57 6.01 17.74
C THR A 99 -7.96 5.69 18.29
N LYS A 100 -8.98 6.53 18.01
CA LYS A 100 -10.37 6.30 18.44
C LYS A 100 -10.94 5.00 17.88
N VAL A 101 -10.68 4.70 16.60
CA VAL A 101 -11.15 3.46 15.97
C VAL A 101 -10.44 2.24 16.54
N ALA A 102 -9.12 2.32 16.76
CA ALA A 102 -8.36 1.25 17.40
C ALA A 102 -8.86 0.95 18.82
N LEU A 103 -9.09 1.99 19.64
CA LEU A 103 -9.66 1.85 20.99
C LEU A 103 -11.04 1.19 20.98
N ARG A 104 -11.93 1.59 20.06
CA ARG A 104 -13.26 0.96 19.92
C ARG A 104 -13.15 -0.53 19.58
N LYS A 105 -12.24 -0.92 18.67
CA LYS A 105 -12.04 -2.33 18.30
C LYS A 105 -11.54 -3.15 19.49
N VAL A 106 -10.55 -2.65 20.23
CA VAL A 106 -10.00 -3.35 21.41
C VAL A 106 -11.08 -3.49 22.49
N ASN A 107 -11.81 -2.42 22.80
CA ASN A 107 -12.84 -2.43 23.83
C ASN A 107 -14.08 -3.28 23.45
N ASN A 108 -14.33 -3.51 22.16
CA ASN A 108 -15.39 -4.41 21.71
C ASN A 108 -14.98 -5.90 21.73
N LEU A 109 -13.67 -6.19 21.77
CA LEU A 109 -13.12 -7.55 21.76
C LEU A 109 -12.65 -8.01 23.13
N SER A 110 -12.48 -7.11 24.09
CA SER A 110 -12.02 -7.42 25.45
C SER A 110 -13.08 -7.13 26.50
N THR A 111 -13.16 -8.01 27.50
CA THR A 111 -13.99 -7.82 28.70
C THR A 111 -13.47 -6.70 29.62
N ASN A 112 -12.20 -6.31 29.48
CA ASN A 112 -11.57 -5.24 30.25
C ASN A 112 -11.34 -4.02 29.34
N LYS A 113 -12.01 -2.91 29.64
CA LYS A 113 -11.85 -1.63 28.91
C LYS A 113 -10.46 -1.05 29.22
N THR A 114 -9.68 -0.82 28.17
CA THR A 114 -8.39 -0.13 28.25
C THR A 114 -8.48 1.28 27.69
N THR A 115 -7.76 2.21 28.31
CA THR A 115 -7.65 3.61 27.84
C THR A 115 -6.49 3.82 26.87
N THR A 116 -5.57 2.87 26.79
CA THR A 116 -4.40 2.88 25.89
C THR A 116 -4.51 1.73 24.90
N PRO A 117 -4.57 2.00 23.59
CA PRO A 117 -4.57 0.93 22.60
C PRO A 117 -3.17 0.32 22.53
N THR A 118 -3.03 -0.96 22.85
CA THR A 118 -1.88 -1.74 22.43
C THR A 118 -2.10 -2.05 20.94
N LEU A 119 -1.46 -1.30 20.06
CA LEU A 119 -1.49 -1.54 18.61
C LEU A 119 -0.65 -2.80 18.32
N ASN A 120 -1.29 -3.97 18.38
CA ASN A 120 -0.64 -5.28 18.23
C ASN A 120 -0.31 -5.67 16.78
N PHE A 121 -0.31 -4.73 15.84
CA PHE A 121 -0.06 -5.04 14.42
C PHE A 121 1.32 -4.62 13.91
N GLY A 122 2.29 -4.33 14.78
CA GLY A 122 3.64 -3.97 14.36
C GLY A 122 3.75 -2.67 13.53
N GLY A 123 2.62 -2.18 13.02
CA GLY A 123 2.49 -0.93 12.26
C GLY A 123 2.46 0.28 13.18
N GLN A 124 3.32 1.25 12.90
CA GLN A 124 3.33 2.54 13.59
C GLN A 124 2.29 3.48 12.98
N ASN A 125 2.04 4.60 13.64
CA ASN A 125 1.01 5.59 13.32
C ASN A 125 0.94 6.05 11.85
N ALA A 126 2.04 5.94 11.09
CA ALA A 126 2.12 6.36 9.69
C ALA A 126 1.31 5.46 8.73
N GLU A 127 1.09 4.19 9.08
CA GLU A 127 0.30 3.25 8.24
C GLU A 127 -1.21 3.51 8.33
N LEU A 128 -1.67 4.26 9.33
CA LEU A 128 -3.09 4.37 9.66
C LEU A 128 -3.72 5.69 9.23
N TRP A 129 -2.95 6.75 9.04
CA TRP A 129 -3.49 8.07 8.73
C TRP A 129 -2.55 8.92 7.86
N CYS A 130 -3.15 9.79 7.04
CA CYS A 130 -2.46 10.87 6.34
C CYS A 130 -3.40 12.07 6.20
N PRO A 131 -2.88 13.29 5.93
CA PRO A 131 -3.71 14.45 5.62
C PRO A 131 -4.65 14.15 4.44
N GLY A 132 -5.95 14.35 4.63
CA GLY A 132 -6.96 14.02 3.63
C GLY A 132 -7.37 12.54 3.57
N GLY A 133 -6.77 11.67 4.42
CA GLY A 133 -7.10 10.24 4.52
C GLY A 133 -6.96 9.49 3.19
N GLU A 134 -7.71 8.39 3.07
CA GLU A 134 -7.71 7.55 1.89
C GLU A 134 -7.95 8.32 0.59
N LEU A 135 -8.95 9.21 0.57
CA LEU A 135 -9.28 9.98 -0.63
C LEU A 135 -8.14 10.93 -1.03
N GLY A 136 -7.53 11.62 -0.06
CA GLY A 136 -6.40 12.51 -0.29
C GLY A 136 -5.19 11.75 -0.82
N PHE A 137 -4.85 10.63 -0.20
CA PHE A 137 -3.73 9.79 -0.61
C PHE A 137 -3.90 9.25 -2.04
N ILE A 138 -5.07 8.65 -2.35
CA ILE A 138 -5.32 8.10 -3.68
C ILE A 138 -5.38 9.22 -4.73
N THR A 139 -5.92 10.38 -4.38
CA THR A 139 -5.90 11.56 -5.28
C THR A 139 -4.47 11.97 -5.61
N GLN A 140 -3.59 12.03 -4.63
CA GLN A 140 -2.16 12.31 -4.85
C GLN A 140 -1.52 11.23 -5.73
N MET A 141 -1.78 9.96 -5.44
CA MET A 141 -1.29 8.82 -6.23
C MET A 141 -1.70 8.94 -7.71
N ILE A 142 -2.94 9.31 -8.01
CA ILE A 142 -3.43 9.54 -9.38
C ILE A 142 -2.66 10.65 -10.07
N TYR A 143 -2.52 11.83 -9.43
CA TYR A 143 -1.82 12.95 -10.07
C TYR A 143 -0.32 12.71 -10.22
N GLU A 144 0.28 11.98 -9.30
CA GLU A 144 1.69 11.66 -9.38
C GLU A 144 1.98 10.57 -10.43
N SER A 145 1.12 9.54 -10.53
CA SER A 145 1.26 8.48 -11.54
C SER A 145 1.24 9.02 -12.98
N ALA A 146 0.51 10.10 -13.23
CA ALA A 146 0.48 10.76 -14.53
C ALA A 146 1.85 11.32 -14.98
N LYS A 147 2.80 11.49 -14.06
CA LYS A 147 4.18 11.89 -14.36
C LYS A 147 5.07 10.71 -14.75
N TYR A 148 4.59 9.49 -14.54
CA TYR A 148 5.32 8.24 -14.78
C TYR A 148 4.55 7.27 -15.69
N PRO A 149 3.99 7.74 -16.84
CA PRO A 149 3.03 6.96 -17.65
C PRO A 149 3.65 5.71 -18.27
N MET A 150 4.99 5.68 -18.43
CA MET A 150 5.73 4.58 -19.06
C MET A 150 6.44 3.66 -18.06
N HIS A 151 6.30 3.91 -16.76
CA HIS A 151 7.04 3.19 -15.72
C HIS A 151 6.23 2.05 -15.09
N CYS A 152 4.90 2.06 -15.28
CA CYS A 152 4.03 1.04 -14.74
C CYS A 152 2.84 0.79 -15.68
N LEU A 153 2.49 -0.49 -15.91
CA LEU A 153 1.36 -0.83 -16.76
C LEU A 153 0.02 -0.61 -16.06
N TRP A 154 -0.06 -0.95 -14.76
CA TRP A 154 -1.27 -0.81 -13.95
C TRP A 154 -0.97 -0.15 -12.61
N TYR A 155 -1.44 1.05 -12.41
CA TYR A 155 -1.46 1.70 -11.11
C TYR A 155 -2.68 1.22 -10.34
N THR A 156 -2.48 0.44 -9.27
CA THR A 156 -3.59 -0.14 -8.50
C THR A 156 -3.55 0.23 -7.02
N THR A 157 -4.71 0.38 -6.42
CA THR A 157 -4.86 0.65 -4.98
C THR A 157 -6.17 0.07 -4.46
N LEU A 158 -6.22 -0.26 -3.18
CA LEU A 158 -7.47 -0.56 -2.50
C LEU A 158 -8.27 0.73 -2.25
N VAL A 159 -9.60 0.61 -2.28
CA VAL A 159 -10.53 1.67 -1.91
C VAL A 159 -11.50 1.10 -0.88
N SER A 160 -11.48 1.62 0.34
CA SER A 160 -12.31 1.09 1.43
C SER A 160 -13.74 1.63 1.41
N LYS A 161 -13.96 2.82 0.84
CA LYS A 161 -15.26 3.51 0.85
C LYS A 161 -15.76 3.74 -0.58
N GLN A 162 -16.91 3.14 -0.90
CA GLN A 162 -17.54 3.29 -2.20
C GLN A 162 -17.85 4.76 -2.55
N GLU A 163 -18.13 5.61 -1.55
CA GLU A 163 -18.39 7.04 -1.73
C GLU A 163 -17.21 7.81 -2.35
N HIS A 164 -15.97 7.32 -2.20
CA HIS A 164 -14.78 7.93 -2.78
C HIS A 164 -14.68 7.73 -4.31
N LEU A 165 -15.28 6.66 -4.86
CA LEU A 165 -15.10 6.28 -6.26
C LEU A 165 -15.47 7.39 -7.24
N ASN A 166 -16.57 8.11 -7.03
CA ASN A 166 -16.99 9.19 -7.91
C ASN A 166 -15.94 10.31 -8.04
N SER A 167 -15.30 10.67 -6.92
CA SER A 167 -14.24 11.67 -6.90
C SER A 167 -12.96 11.15 -7.57
N LEU A 168 -12.63 9.89 -7.33
CA LEU A 168 -11.46 9.23 -7.93
C LEU A 168 -11.62 9.09 -9.45
N TYR A 169 -12.78 8.71 -9.95
CA TYR A 169 -13.05 8.67 -11.40
C TYR A 169 -12.89 10.05 -12.06
N LYS A 170 -13.38 11.12 -11.40
CA LYS A 170 -13.18 12.49 -11.90
C LYS A 170 -11.70 12.84 -12.00
N ASN A 171 -10.89 12.46 -11.01
CA ASN A 171 -9.46 12.71 -11.01
C ASN A 171 -8.73 11.88 -12.07
N LEU A 172 -9.07 10.60 -12.23
CA LEU A 172 -8.52 9.74 -13.29
C LEU A 172 -8.82 10.29 -14.70
N ASN A 173 -10.04 10.77 -14.92
CA ASN A 173 -10.40 11.42 -16.19
C ASN A 173 -9.60 12.72 -16.42
N LYS A 174 -9.36 13.53 -15.37
CA LYS A 174 -8.56 14.77 -15.51
C LYS A 174 -7.10 14.51 -15.90
N VAL A 175 -6.53 13.40 -15.51
CA VAL A 175 -5.16 13.01 -15.88
C VAL A 175 -5.12 12.17 -17.16
N ASN A 176 -6.26 12.02 -17.86
CA ASN A 176 -6.39 11.25 -19.10
C ASN A 176 -5.94 9.79 -18.96
N ALA A 177 -6.35 9.12 -17.87
CA ALA A 177 -6.04 7.71 -17.66
C ALA A 177 -6.57 6.88 -18.85
N ALA A 178 -5.70 6.10 -19.49
CA ALA A 178 -6.02 5.34 -20.71
C ALA A 178 -7.08 4.26 -20.47
N ASN A 179 -7.09 3.66 -19.29
CA ASN A 179 -8.07 2.65 -18.89
C ASN A 179 -8.35 2.77 -17.38
N ILE A 180 -9.61 2.63 -17.00
CA ILE A 180 -10.04 2.68 -15.59
C ILE A 180 -10.87 1.44 -15.31
N SER A 181 -10.51 0.68 -14.30
CA SER A 181 -11.23 -0.52 -13.87
C SER A 181 -11.45 -0.53 -12.36
N THR A 182 -12.63 -0.93 -11.94
CA THR A 182 -12.94 -1.18 -10.53
C THR A 182 -13.38 -2.63 -10.36
N ILE A 183 -12.75 -3.30 -9.40
CA ILE A 183 -13.02 -4.71 -9.08
C ILE A 183 -13.59 -4.78 -7.67
N ASP A 184 -14.83 -5.24 -7.54
CA ASP A 184 -15.46 -5.45 -6.24
C ASP A 184 -14.81 -6.61 -5.49
N MET A 185 -14.25 -6.31 -4.33
CA MET A 185 -13.72 -7.32 -3.42
C MET A 185 -14.86 -7.87 -2.56
N LYS A 186 -15.52 -8.94 -3.01
CA LYS A 186 -16.64 -9.57 -2.29
C LYS A 186 -16.17 -10.09 -0.93
N LYS A 187 -16.79 -9.58 0.15
CA LYS A 187 -16.68 -10.24 1.45
C LYS A 187 -17.27 -11.65 1.32
N ARG A 188 -16.47 -12.69 1.55
CA ARG A 188 -17.06 -14.02 1.77
C ARG A 188 -18.04 -13.92 2.93
N LYS A 189 -19.33 -14.13 2.68
CA LYS A 189 -20.30 -14.40 3.77
C LYS A 189 -19.82 -15.68 4.45
N LYS A 190 -19.56 -15.57 5.76
CA LYS A 190 -19.36 -16.74 6.61
C LYS A 190 -20.65 -17.52 6.68
#